data_15b2c1c8921486a816a65210a088c51d
#
_entry.id   15b2c1c8921486a816a65210a088c51d
#
_cell.length_a   1.000
_cell.length_b   1.000
_cell.length_c   1.000
_cell.angle_alpha   90.00
_cell.angle_beta   90.00
_cell.angle_gamma   90.00
#
_symmetry.space_group_name_H-M   'P 1'
#
loop_
_entity.id
_entity.type
_entity.pdbx_description
1 polymer ?
#
loop_
_entity_poly.entity_id
_entity_poly.type
_entity_poly.pdbx_seq_one_letter_code
_entity_poly.pdbx_strand_id
1 'polypeptide(L)'
;YLWDISKKDRLNLAASFDGWNGDLNGWSWQNQDWSGEKWASRMYNTKVGMDYRHAFKKVNFLLGGDYHSRVFNYITPRFFNGDANPLIDGYFNKQHQTFANAYIGFASTDEDMPVQFEAQAGIRYFDEKHPKHDYYPDLMETETNVFVKGNVWKKLNDENSLGIGLNFDNYSQSTDWADEVMAIEFNPYYAKQNDTWKVRIGAHLDWVGREVTNSVDNYDKFYVSPDVNVEYIFSDSYVFYAKAGGGRGISSFYELMDIAPYLVEHTVAPTYMTLDAALGLKASPAD
;
A
#
# COMPACT_ATOMS: atom_id res chain seq x y z
N TYR A 1 11.59 5.26 -19.05
CA TYR A 1 12.14 6.43 -19.75
C TYR A 1 11.82 7.69 -18.97
N LEU A 2 12.83 8.51 -18.71
CA LEU A 2 12.69 9.83 -18.12
C LEU A 2 12.86 10.87 -19.24
N TRP A 3 11.86 11.73 -19.41
CA TRP A 3 11.84 12.73 -20.50
C TRP A 3 11.71 14.12 -19.91
N ASP A 4 12.75 14.93 -20.02
CA ASP A 4 12.67 16.38 -19.81
C ASP A 4 12.12 17.01 -21.09
N ILE A 5 10.79 17.14 -21.19
CA ILE A 5 10.09 17.73 -22.35
C ILE A 5 10.45 19.21 -22.47
N SER A 6 10.58 19.89 -21.33
CA SER A 6 11.03 21.27 -21.22
C SER A 6 11.73 21.50 -19.88
N LYS A 7 12.25 22.72 -19.63
CA LYS A 7 12.77 23.10 -18.30
C LYS A 7 11.72 23.03 -17.18
N LYS A 8 10.43 23.00 -17.56
CA LYS A 8 9.32 22.97 -16.61
C LYS A 8 8.57 21.65 -16.60
N ASP A 9 8.72 20.86 -17.65
CA ASP A 9 7.91 19.67 -17.88
C ASP A 9 8.78 18.42 -17.87
N ARG A 10 8.46 17.48 -17.03
CA ARG A 10 9.11 16.17 -16.96
C ARG A 10 8.08 15.07 -17.04
N LEU A 11 8.33 14.09 -17.89
CA LEU A 11 7.53 12.87 -18.01
C LEU A 11 8.41 11.65 -17.70
N ASN A 12 7.92 10.80 -16.82
CA ASN A 12 8.50 9.50 -16.54
C ASN A 12 7.52 8.42 -17.03
N LEU A 13 8.00 7.49 -17.84
CA LEU A 13 7.27 6.30 -18.28
C LEU A 13 8.04 5.07 -17.84
N ALA A 14 7.35 4.16 -17.17
CA ALA A 14 7.90 2.90 -16.73
C ALA A 14 7.03 1.75 -17.24
N ALA A 15 7.66 0.68 -17.71
CA ALA A 15 6.99 -0.56 -18.03
C ALA A 15 7.89 -1.74 -17.64
N SER A 16 7.30 -2.77 -17.08
CA SER A 16 7.96 -4.02 -16.79
C SER A 16 7.06 -5.20 -17.08
N PHE A 17 7.67 -6.28 -17.48
CA PHE A 17 7.03 -7.58 -17.60
C PHE A 17 7.97 -8.62 -16.99
N ASP A 18 7.44 -9.43 -16.11
CA ASP A 18 8.12 -10.56 -15.52
C ASP A 18 7.18 -11.76 -15.36
N GLY A 19 7.74 -12.93 -15.26
CA GLY A 19 6.92 -14.10 -15.01
C GLY A 19 7.63 -15.43 -15.22
N TRP A 20 6.94 -16.48 -14.86
CA TRP A 20 7.37 -17.86 -15.09
C TRP A 20 6.19 -18.73 -15.48
N ASN A 21 6.50 -19.84 -16.13
CA ASN A 21 5.56 -20.90 -16.45
C ASN A 21 6.33 -22.22 -16.47
N GLY A 22 5.93 -23.14 -15.64
CA GLY A 22 6.60 -24.43 -15.54
C GLY A 22 5.86 -25.39 -14.62
N ASP A 23 6.44 -26.55 -14.48
CA ASP A 23 5.95 -27.58 -13.55
C ASP A 23 6.89 -27.67 -12.34
N LEU A 24 6.30 -27.77 -11.16
CA LEU A 24 7.00 -28.10 -9.92
C LEU A 24 6.81 -29.58 -9.61
N ASN A 25 7.85 -30.21 -9.04
CA ASN A 25 7.68 -31.54 -8.49
C ASN A 25 6.97 -31.41 -7.14
N GLY A 26 5.77 -31.96 -7.05
CA GLY A 26 4.96 -31.94 -5.84
C GLY A 26 5.08 -33.24 -5.05
N TRP A 27 4.62 -33.18 -3.80
CA TRP A 27 4.45 -34.35 -2.95
C TRP A 27 3.28 -35.18 -3.43
N SER A 28 3.49 -36.49 -3.66
CA SER A 28 2.41 -37.42 -3.95
C SER A 28 1.81 -37.99 -2.67
N TRP A 29 0.56 -37.64 -2.40
CA TRP A 29 -0.18 -38.18 -1.25
C TRP A 29 -0.54 -39.65 -1.42
N GLN A 30 -0.71 -40.10 -2.64
CA GLN A 30 -1.00 -41.50 -2.93
C GLN A 30 0.23 -42.39 -2.67
N ASN A 31 1.39 -41.95 -3.09
CA ASN A 31 2.65 -42.68 -2.94
C ASN A 31 3.44 -42.26 -1.68
N GLN A 32 3.02 -41.21 -1.00
CA GLN A 32 3.72 -40.64 0.15
C GLN A 32 5.20 -40.27 -0.14
N ASP A 33 5.47 -39.81 -1.33
CA ASP A 33 6.79 -39.44 -1.80
C ASP A 33 6.76 -38.18 -2.68
N TRP A 34 7.92 -37.67 -3.08
CA TRP A 34 8.11 -36.54 -3.99
C TRP A 34 8.17 -36.98 -5.46
N SER A 35 7.91 -38.25 -5.74
CA SER A 35 8.07 -38.82 -7.07
C SER A 35 6.82 -38.71 -7.91
N GLY A 36 6.87 -37.89 -8.91
CA GLY A 36 6.05 -38.04 -10.09
C GLY A 36 4.86 -37.13 -10.26
N GLU A 37 4.36 -36.47 -9.25
CA GLU A 37 3.31 -35.47 -9.46
C GLU A 37 3.91 -34.14 -9.89
N LYS A 38 3.40 -33.61 -11.01
CA LYS A 38 3.77 -32.30 -11.50
C LYS A 38 2.67 -31.33 -11.19
N TRP A 39 3.03 -30.24 -10.50
CA TRP A 39 2.13 -29.15 -10.19
C TRP A 39 2.44 -28.00 -11.13
N ALA A 40 1.44 -27.58 -11.89
CA ALA A 40 1.61 -26.41 -12.75
C ALA A 40 1.82 -25.16 -11.89
N SER A 41 2.85 -24.39 -12.20
CA SER A 41 3.14 -23.11 -11.59
C SER A 41 3.24 -22.05 -12.67
N ARG A 42 2.43 -21.00 -12.55
CA ARG A 42 2.41 -19.90 -13.52
C ARG A 42 2.21 -18.58 -12.81
N MET A 43 2.99 -17.59 -13.19
CA MET A 43 2.77 -16.21 -12.82
C MET A 43 3.29 -15.29 -13.92
N TYR A 44 2.52 -14.28 -14.29
CA TYR A 44 2.92 -13.21 -15.18
C TYR A 44 2.49 -11.87 -14.59
N ASN A 45 3.42 -10.94 -14.48
CA ASN A 45 3.18 -9.58 -14.03
C ASN A 45 3.47 -8.62 -15.18
N THR A 46 2.54 -7.73 -15.44
CA THR A 46 2.71 -6.61 -16.38
C THR A 46 2.44 -5.33 -15.61
N LYS A 47 3.41 -4.44 -15.54
CA LYS A 47 3.28 -3.13 -14.89
C LYS A 47 3.56 -2.03 -15.89
N VAL A 48 2.72 -1.00 -15.92
CA VAL A 48 2.91 0.22 -16.71
C VAL A 48 2.59 1.40 -15.82
N GLY A 49 3.46 2.40 -15.80
CA GLY A 49 3.27 3.61 -14.99
C GLY A 49 3.69 4.87 -15.76
N MET A 50 3.05 5.96 -15.41
CA MET A 50 3.32 7.28 -15.92
C MET A 50 3.29 8.31 -14.80
N ASP A 51 4.30 9.17 -14.73
CA ASP A 51 4.33 10.35 -13.88
C ASP A 51 4.70 11.58 -14.71
N TYR A 52 3.86 12.58 -14.66
CA TYR A 52 4.10 13.88 -15.26
C TYR A 52 4.22 14.95 -14.17
N ARG A 53 5.21 15.82 -14.31
CA ARG A 53 5.41 16.98 -13.44
C ARG A 53 5.52 18.25 -14.26
N HIS A 54 4.74 19.27 -13.89
CA HIS A 54 4.87 20.63 -14.39
C HIS A 54 5.34 21.57 -13.27
N ALA A 55 6.44 22.28 -13.49
CA ALA A 55 6.99 23.24 -12.53
C ALA A 55 6.45 24.64 -12.80
N PHE A 56 5.57 25.13 -11.93
CA PHE A 56 5.24 26.53 -11.84
C PHE A 56 6.33 27.31 -11.06
N LYS A 57 6.15 28.59 -10.88
CA LYS A 57 7.16 29.42 -10.20
C LYS A 57 7.43 28.99 -8.75
N LYS A 58 6.38 28.57 -8.01
CA LYS A 58 6.44 28.26 -6.57
C LYS A 58 5.84 26.91 -6.22
N VAL A 59 5.22 26.24 -7.17
CA VAL A 59 4.47 25.00 -6.97
C VAL A 59 4.74 24.06 -8.12
N ASN A 60 4.89 22.78 -7.82
CA ASN A 60 4.83 21.71 -8.83
C ASN A 60 3.40 21.16 -8.88
N PHE A 61 2.92 20.94 -10.09
CA PHE A 61 1.78 20.08 -10.38
C PHE A 61 2.28 18.67 -10.70
N LEU A 62 1.60 17.67 -10.20
CA LEU A 62 1.88 16.26 -10.41
C LEU A 62 0.63 15.59 -10.96
N LEU A 63 0.82 14.76 -11.97
CA LEU A 63 -0.21 13.87 -12.52
C LEU A 63 0.44 12.52 -12.74
N GLY A 64 -0.14 11.46 -12.20
CA GLY A 64 0.43 10.14 -12.39
C GLY A 64 -0.60 9.04 -12.29
N GLY A 65 -0.12 7.85 -12.58
CA GLY A 65 -0.89 6.63 -12.44
C GLY A 65 -0.12 5.41 -12.89
N ASP A 66 -0.58 4.28 -12.44
CA ASP A 66 -0.05 2.98 -12.80
C ASP A 66 -1.15 1.95 -13.01
N TYR A 67 -0.82 0.99 -13.83
CA TYR A 67 -1.61 -0.19 -14.09
C TYR A 67 -0.75 -1.42 -13.90
N HIS A 68 -1.23 -2.37 -13.11
CA HIS A 68 -0.58 -3.65 -12.90
C HIS A 68 -1.59 -4.77 -13.16
N SER A 69 -1.24 -5.68 -14.04
CA SER A 69 -1.98 -6.91 -14.30
C SER A 69 -1.15 -8.10 -13.87
N ARG A 70 -1.72 -8.94 -13.02
CA ARG A 70 -1.10 -10.19 -12.55
C ARG A 70 -1.98 -11.37 -12.97
N VAL A 71 -1.36 -12.33 -13.65
CA VAL A 71 -2.02 -13.58 -14.04
C VAL A 71 -1.26 -14.73 -13.40
N PHE A 72 -1.93 -15.54 -12.63
CA PHE A 72 -1.31 -16.68 -11.93
C PHE A 72 -2.27 -17.86 -11.81
N ASN A 73 -1.80 -18.97 -11.29
CA ASN A 73 -2.63 -20.06 -10.83
C ASN A 73 -2.23 -20.48 -9.42
N TYR A 74 -3.19 -20.92 -8.64
CA TYR A 74 -2.89 -21.58 -7.37
C TYR A 74 -2.15 -22.89 -7.63
N ILE A 75 -1.10 -23.13 -6.85
CA ILE A 75 -0.32 -24.36 -6.92
C ILE A 75 -1.10 -25.41 -6.14
N THR A 76 -1.66 -26.37 -6.86
CA THR A 76 -2.44 -27.46 -6.27
C THR A 76 -1.92 -28.82 -6.67
N PRO A 77 -1.93 -29.79 -5.75
CA PRO A 77 -1.68 -31.18 -6.08
C PRO A 77 -2.75 -31.70 -7.06
N ARG A 78 -2.33 -32.40 -8.10
CA ARG A 78 -3.26 -33.01 -9.07
C ARG A 78 -4.21 -34.06 -8.46
N PHE A 79 -3.93 -34.53 -7.24
CA PHE A 79 -4.84 -35.51 -6.61
C PHE A 79 -6.19 -34.91 -6.24
N PHE A 80 -6.30 -33.59 -6.08
CA PHE A 80 -7.60 -32.93 -6.03
C PHE A 80 -8.36 -33.01 -7.36
N ASN A 81 -7.67 -33.31 -8.45
CA ASN A 81 -8.24 -33.50 -9.79
C ASN A 81 -8.63 -34.98 -10.07
N GLY A 82 -8.33 -35.89 -9.15
CA GLY A 82 -8.45 -37.35 -9.40
C GLY A 82 -9.88 -37.87 -9.41
N ASP A 83 -10.78 -37.27 -8.68
CA ASP A 83 -12.22 -37.46 -8.85
C ASP A 83 -12.75 -36.12 -9.34
N ALA A 84 -13.06 -36.04 -10.63
CA ALA A 84 -13.59 -34.89 -11.32
C ALA A 84 -14.63 -34.11 -10.48
N ASN A 85 -14.14 -33.38 -9.48
CA ASN A 85 -14.94 -32.38 -8.85
C ASN A 85 -14.70 -31.09 -9.66
N PRO A 86 -15.55 -30.80 -10.65
CA PRO A 86 -15.39 -29.61 -11.50
C PRO A 86 -15.35 -28.32 -10.70
N LEU A 87 -15.76 -28.40 -9.45
CA LEU A 87 -15.78 -27.33 -8.48
C LEU A 87 -14.36 -26.90 -8.06
N ILE A 88 -13.45 -27.86 -7.84
CA ILE A 88 -12.06 -27.58 -7.43
C ILE A 88 -11.23 -27.14 -8.64
N ASP A 89 -11.46 -27.74 -9.79
CA ASP A 89 -10.72 -27.45 -11.03
C ASP A 89 -10.96 -26.01 -11.52
N GLY A 90 -12.19 -25.50 -11.37
CA GLY A 90 -12.52 -24.13 -11.68
C GLY A 90 -11.84 -23.10 -10.75
N TYR A 91 -11.83 -23.38 -9.45
CA TYR A 91 -11.34 -22.48 -8.42
C TYR A 91 -9.81 -22.29 -8.45
N PHE A 92 -9.06 -23.36 -8.68
CA PHE A 92 -7.59 -23.32 -8.67
C PHE A 92 -6.97 -23.05 -10.05
N ASN A 93 -7.78 -22.77 -11.04
CA ASN A 93 -7.31 -22.48 -12.38
C ASN A 93 -6.71 -21.06 -12.46
N LYS A 94 -6.53 -20.56 -13.66
CA LYS A 94 -5.95 -19.27 -13.96
C LYS A 94 -6.73 -18.13 -13.28
N GLN A 95 -6.04 -17.40 -12.42
CA GLN A 95 -6.51 -16.22 -11.74
C GLN A 95 -6.01 -14.95 -12.44
N HIS A 96 -6.74 -13.86 -12.30
CA HIS A 96 -6.34 -12.57 -12.86
C HIS A 96 -6.67 -11.46 -11.88
N GLN A 97 -5.63 -10.76 -11.44
CA GLN A 97 -5.72 -9.57 -10.60
C GLN A 97 -5.35 -8.34 -11.42
N THR A 98 -6.13 -7.29 -11.27
CA THR A 98 -5.90 -5.99 -11.89
C THR A 98 -5.80 -4.93 -10.81
N PHE A 99 -4.75 -4.13 -10.87
CA PHE A 99 -4.53 -2.97 -10.02
C PHE A 99 -4.39 -1.74 -10.91
N ALA A 100 -5.10 -0.69 -10.58
CA ALA A 100 -4.97 0.58 -11.24
C ALA A 100 -4.94 1.71 -10.21
N ASN A 101 -4.13 2.73 -10.46
CA ASN A 101 -4.02 3.91 -9.62
C ASN A 101 -3.90 5.14 -10.51
N ALA A 102 -4.61 6.20 -10.15
CA ALA A 102 -4.48 7.50 -10.82
C ALA A 102 -4.54 8.60 -9.78
N TYR A 103 -3.69 9.61 -9.90
CA TYR A 103 -3.63 10.71 -8.96
C TYR A 103 -3.24 12.03 -9.58
N ILE A 104 -3.65 13.10 -8.92
CA ILE A 104 -3.16 14.46 -9.14
C ILE A 104 -2.55 14.98 -7.83
N GLY A 105 -1.60 15.87 -7.93
CA GLY A 105 -0.95 16.43 -6.74
C GLY A 105 -0.37 17.82 -6.98
N PHE A 106 -0.10 18.50 -5.87
CA PHE A 106 0.56 19.77 -5.81
C PHE A 106 1.58 19.77 -4.66
N ALA A 107 2.75 20.33 -4.89
CA ALA A 107 3.78 20.51 -3.85
C ALA A 107 4.46 21.87 -3.98
N SER A 108 4.65 22.54 -2.87
CA SER A 108 5.45 23.78 -2.84
C SER A 108 6.91 23.49 -3.19
N THR A 109 7.55 24.44 -3.89
CA THR A 109 8.95 24.33 -4.34
C THR A 109 9.82 25.50 -3.90
N ASP A 110 9.21 26.58 -3.48
CA ASP A 110 9.91 27.79 -3.02
C ASP A 110 10.09 27.70 -1.50
N GLU A 111 11.33 27.51 -1.06
CA GLU A 111 11.67 27.39 0.37
C GLU A 111 11.42 28.67 1.17
N ASP A 112 11.31 29.82 0.50
CA ASP A 112 11.01 31.12 1.12
C ASP A 112 9.50 31.31 1.38
N MET A 113 8.66 30.39 0.94
CA MET A 113 7.24 30.44 1.29
C MET A 113 7.06 30.26 2.80
N PRO A 114 6.25 31.12 3.46
CA PRO A 114 6.04 31.07 4.90
C PRO A 114 5.37 29.76 5.35
N VAL A 115 4.64 29.11 4.45
CA VAL A 115 3.99 27.83 4.64
C VAL A 115 4.32 26.95 3.45
N GLN A 116 4.83 25.77 3.73
CA GLN A 116 5.09 24.72 2.76
C GLN A 116 3.94 23.74 2.76
N PHE A 117 3.68 23.10 1.62
CA PHE A 117 2.65 22.07 1.52
C PHE A 117 2.95 21.05 0.44
N GLU A 118 2.39 19.88 0.62
CA GLU A 118 2.19 18.87 -0.40
C GLU A 118 0.79 18.29 -0.27
N ALA A 119 0.14 18.02 -1.38
CA ALA A 119 -1.20 17.42 -1.42
C ALA A 119 -1.34 16.53 -2.65
N GLN A 120 -2.02 15.42 -2.46
CA GLN A 120 -2.33 14.45 -3.50
C GLN A 120 -3.76 13.94 -3.31
N ALA A 121 -4.50 13.80 -4.40
CA ALA A 121 -5.79 13.13 -4.41
C ALA A 121 -5.83 12.15 -5.58
N GLY A 122 -6.49 11.02 -5.39
CA GLY A 122 -6.52 10.00 -6.42
C GLY A 122 -7.54 8.91 -6.15
N ILE A 123 -7.50 7.93 -7.04
CA ILE A 123 -8.34 6.74 -6.99
C ILE A 123 -7.47 5.51 -7.22
N ARG A 124 -7.71 4.46 -6.45
CA ARG A 124 -7.16 3.12 -6.66
C ARG A 124 -8.30 2.17 -6.97
N TYR A 125 -8.04 1.24 -7.85
CA TYR A 125 -8.97 0.20 -8.24
C TYR A 125 -8.28 -1.15 -8.20
N PHE A 126 -8.95 -2.12 -7.61
CA PHE A 126 -8.55 -3.51 -7.60
C PHE A 126 -9.69 -4.36 -8.14
N ASP A 127 -9.37 -5.36 -8.95
CA ASP A 127 -10.29 -6.35 -9.49
C ASP A 127 -9.62 -7.71 -9.46
N GLU A 128 -10.32 -8.69 -8.93
CA GLU A 128 -9.88 -10.08 -8.94
C GLU A 128 -10.96 -10.96 -9.55
N LYS A 129 -10.60 -11.65 -10.64
CA LYS A 129 -11.48 -12.60 -11.30
C LYS A 129 -11.22 -13.99 -10.78
N HIS A 130 -12.06 -14.42 -9.86
CA HIS A 130 -12.18 -15.82 -9.49
C HIS A 130 -13.14 -16.54 -10.43
N PRO A 131 -12.90 -17.81 -10.75
CA PRO A 131 -13.95 -18.62 -11.34
C PRO A 131 -15.11 -18.66 -10.34
N LYS A 132 -16.27 -18.11 -10.75
CA LYS A 132 -17.49 -18.17 -9.94
C LYS A 132 -17.75 -19.62 -9.58
N HIS A 133 -17.85 -19.87 -8.29
CA HIS A 133 -18.11 -21.20 -7.78
C HIS A 133 -19.33 -21.18 -6.88
N ASP A 134 -20.23 -22.15 -7.07
CA ASP A 134 -21.48 -22.28 -6.30
C ASP A 134 -21.26 -22.43 -4.78
N TYR A 135 -20.02 -22.71 -4.33
CA TYR A 135 -19.65 -22.89 -2.92
C TYR A 135 -19.10 -21.65 -2.23
N TYR A 136 -18.62 -20.65 -2.99
CA TYR A 136 -18.07 -19.40 -2.45
C TYR A 136 -18.62 -18.22 -3.24
N PRO A 137 -19.94 -17.99 -3.18
CA PRO A 137 -20.57 -16.88 -3.91
C PRO A 137 -20.11 -15.49 -3.42
N ASP A 138 -19.52 -15.45 -2.24
CA ASP A 138 -19.23 -14.22 -1.49
C ASP A 138 -17.76 -13.75 -1.62
N LEU A 139 -16.99 -14.31 -2.56
CA LEU A 139 -15.62 -13.84 -2.79
C LEU A 139 -15.63 -12.43 -3.35
N MET A 140 -14.80 -11.57 -2.77
CA MET A 140 -14.66 -10.20 -3.23
C MET A 140 -14.20 -10.15 -4.69
N GLU A 141 -14.88 -9.32 -5.48
CA GLU A 141 -14.58 -9.14 -6.90
C GLU A 141 -13.83 -7.83 -7.15
N THR A 142 -14.19 -6.76 -6.47
CA THR A 142 -13.63 -5.43 -6.75
C THR A 142 -13.52 -4.55 -5.49
N GLU A 143 -12.53 -3.68 -5.51
CA GLU A 143 -12.38 -2.61 -4.52
C GLU A 143 -12.06 -1.29 -5.23
N THR A 144 -12.72 -0.22 -4.83
CA THR A 144 -12.38 1.14 -5.23
C THR A 144 -12.02 1.94 -3.99
N ASN A 145 -10.87 2.62 -4.02
CA ASN A 145 -10.44 3.53 -2.96
C ASN A 145 -10.27 4.94 -3.54
N VAL A 146 -10.98 5.91 -2.96
CA VAL A 146 -10.72 7.33 -3.18
C VAL A 146 -9.87 7.84 -2.02
N PHE A 147 -8.74 8.46 -2.31
CA PHE A 147 -7.85 8.95 -1.28
C PHE A 147 -7.48 10.42 -1.46
N VAL A 148 -7.20 11.08 -0.34
CA VAL A 148 -6.57 12.39 -0.27
C VAL A 148 -5.46 12.33 0.77
N LYS A 149 -4.26 12.75 0.39
CA LYS A 149 -3.10 12.87 1.30
C LYS A 149 -2.59 14.30 1.24
N GLY A 150 -2.23 14.84 2.38
CA GLY A 150 -1.69 16.18 2.44
C GLY A 150 -0.78 16.35 3.65
N ASN A 151 0.13 17.28 3.51
CA ASN A 151 0.99 17.74 4.60
C ASN A 151 1.21 19.23 4.43
N VAL A 152 1.03 19.98 5.50
CA VAL A 152 1.25 21.43 5.55
C VAL A 152 2.16 21.70 6.71
N TRP A 153 3.23 22.47 6.49
CA TRP A 153 4.14 22.83 7.58
C TRP A 153 4.64 24.25 7.45
N LYS A 154 4.95 24.84 8.59
CA LYS A 154 5.53 26.18 8.72
C LYS A 154 6.88 26.09 9.41
N LYS A 155 7.91 26.66 8.79
CA LYS A 155 9.21 26.89 9.43
C LYS A 155 9.04 27.97 10.49
N LEU A 156 9.41 27.69 11.72
CA LEU A 156 9.47 28.66 12.81
C LEU A 156 10.81 29.40 12.79
N ASN A 157 11.86 28.70 12.41
CA ASN A 157 13.21 29.17 12.12
C ASN A 157 13.92 28.13 11.25
N ASP A 158 15.22 28.26 11.02
CA ASP A 158 16.02 27.41 10.15
C ASP A 158 16.05 25.95 10.61
N GLU A 159 15.87 25.67 11.89
CA GLU A 159 15.94 24.33 12.47
C GLU A 159 14.57 23.75 12.83
N ASN A 160 13.56 24.58 13.09
CA ASN A 160 12.33 24.14 13.73
C ASN A 160 11.12 24.38 12.83
N SER A 161 10.20 23.43 12.81
CA SER A 161 8.93 23.54 12.09
C SER A 161 7.77 22.91 12.87
N LEU A 162 6.57 23.39 12.58
CA LEU A 162 5.30 22.79 12.99
C LEU A 162 4.55 22.38 11.73
N GLY A 163 3.94 21.21 11.76
CA GLY A 163 3.16 20.71 10.63
C GLY A 163 1.95 19.91 11.03
N ILE A 164 1.10 19.67 10.04
CA ILE A 164 -0.08 18.82 10.15
C ILE A 164 -0.14 17.96 8.89
N GLY A 165 -0.12 16.65 9.07
CA GLY A 165 -0.47 15.67 8.05
C GLY A 165 -1.97 15.40 8.03
N LEU A 166 -2.50 15.09 6.86
CA LEU A 166 -3.88 14.65 6.65
C LEU A 166 -3.86 13.45 5.71
N ASN A 167 -4.54 12.37 6.10
CA ASN A 167 -4.87 11.28 5.21
C ASN A 167 -6.36 10.99 5.28
N PHE A 168 -6.98 10.84 4.12
CA PHE A 168 -8.37 10.42 3.95
C PHE A 168 -8.38 9.24 2.98
N ASP A 169 -9.07 8.18 3.34
CA ASP A 169 -9.31 7.04 2.48
C ASP A 169 -10.78 6.64 2.59
N ASN A 170 -11.41 6.40 1.44
CA ASN A 170 -12.74 5.80 1.37
C ASN A 170 -12.68 4.57 0.47
N TYR A 171 -12.85 3.41 1.07
CA TYR A 171 -12.86 2.11 0.40
C TYR A 171 -14.30 1.66 0.20
N SER A 172 -14.66 1.31 -1.03
CA SER A 172 -15.90 0.64 -1.38
C SER A 172 -15.57 -0.72 -1.99
N GLN A 173 -16.06 -1.77 -1.36
CA GLN A 173 -15.81 -3.16 -1.74
C GLN A 173 -17.10 -3.76 -2.29
N SER A 174 -17.00 -4.38 -3.47
CA SER A 174 -18.10 -5.10 -4.08
C SER A 174 -18.00 -6.58 -3.70
N THR A 175 -18.77 -6.94 -2.69
CA THR A 175 -19.04 -8.31 -2.28
C THR A 175 -20.56 -8.45 -2.17
N ASP A 176 -21.10 -9.64 -1.95
CA ASP A 176 -22.51 -9.78 -1.55
C ASP A 176 -22.78 -9.09 -0.18
N TRP A 177 -21.72 -8.76 0.53
CA TRP A 177 -21.66 -7.99 1.78
C TRP A 177 -20.90 -6.67 1.52
N ALA A 178 -21.48 -5.77 0.72
CA ALA A 178 -20.83 -4.51 0.37
C ALA A 178 -20.33 -3.79 1.64
N ASP A 179 -19.02 -3.66 1.73
CA ASP A 179 -18.34 -2.97 2.82
C ASP A 179 -17.89 -1.60 2.37
N GLU A 180 -18.25 -0.59 3.13
CA GLU A 180 -17.65 0.74 3.02
C GLU A 180 -16.81 1.02 4.26
N VAL A 181 -15.56 1.40 4.03
CA VAL A 181 -14.63 1.80 5.08
C VAL A 181 -14.15 3.22 4.80
N MET A 182 -14.47 4.13 5.69
CA MET A 182 -13.95 5.49 5.64
C MET A 182 -12.96 5.70 6.77
N ALA A 183 -11.81 6.28 6.46
CA ALA A 183 -10.79 6.57 7.44
C ALA A 183 -10.24 7.98 7.25
N ILE A 184 -10.08 8.70 8.36
CA ILE A 184 -9.49 10.03 8.39
C ILE A 184 -8.40 10.02 9.45
N GLU A 185 -7.22 10.50 9.07
CA GLU A 185 -6.09 10.67 9.97
C GLU A 185 -5.65 12.14 9.98
N PHE A 186 -5.44 12.67 11.17
CA PHE A 186 -4.70 13.90 11.41
C PHE A 186 -3.41 13.59 12.14
N ASN A 187 -2.31 14.14 11.65
CA ASN A 187 -0.99 13.97 12.24
C ASN A 187 -0.36 15.34 12.52
N PRO A 188 -0.69 16.01 13.64
CA PRO A 188 0.01 17.20 14.08
C PRO A 188 1.40 16.82 14.61
N TYR A 189 2.42 17.59 14.23
CA TYR A 189 3.79 17.33 14.64
C TYR A 189 4.63 18.60 14.78
N TYR A 190 5.64 18.49 15.62
CA TYR A 190 6.79 19.38 15.68
C TYR A 190 8.00 18.63 15.11
N ALA A 191 8.81 19.34 14.32
CA ALA A 191 10.08 18.80 13.83
C ALA A 191 11.22 19.79 14.09
N LYS A 192 12.37 19.22 14.49
CA LYS A 192 13.63 19.92 14.61
C LYS A 192 14.70 19.17 13.83
N GLN A 193 15.48 19.91 13.04
CA GLN A 193 16.59 19.35 12.29
C GLN A 193 17.77 20.32 12.29
N ASN A 194 18.91 19.83 12.78
CA ASN A 194 20.21 20.48 12.67
C ASN A 194 21.30 19.41 12.55
N ASP A 195 22.56 19.81 12.62
CA ASP A 195 23.71 18.89 12.44
C ASP A 195 23.80 17.80 13.52
N THR A 196 23.22 18.03 14.70
CA THR A 196 23.29 17.11 15.85
C THR A 196 21.99 16.35 16.07
N TRP A 197 20.85 16.95 15.78
CA TRP A 197 19.53 16.42 16.09
C TRP A 197 18.61 16.36 14.88
N LYS A 198 17.94 15.22 14.72
CA LYS A 198 16.73 15.10 13.90
C LYS A 198 15.62 14.60 14.79
N VAL A 199 14.63 15.44 15.01
CA VAL A 199 13.52 15.16 15.93
C VAL A 199 12.21 15.40 15.22
N ARG A 200 11.29 14.44 15.33
CA ARG A 200 9.87 14.58 15.01
C ARG A 200 9.09 14.09 16.21
N ILE A 201 8.17 14.91 16.70
CA ILE A 201 7.28 14.57 17.81
C ILE A 201 5.88 14.97 17.39
N GLY A 202 4.98 13.99 17.31
CA GLY A 202 3.61 14.16 16.88
C GLY A 202 2.72 13.06 17.43
N ALA A 203 1.50 13.01 16.91
CA ALA A 203 0.56 11.95 17.18
C ALA A 203 -0.31 11.69 15.96
N HIS A 204 -0.66 10.43 15.71
CA HIS A 204 -1.72 10.06 14.80
C HIS A 204 -3.05 10.08 15.53
N LEU A 205 -4.00 10.80 15.00
CA LEU A 205 -5.38 10.91 15.45
C LEU A 205 -6.26 10.34 14.35
N ASP A 206 -6.65 9.07 14.51
CA ASP A 206 -7.34 8.31 13.48
C ASP A 206 -8.81 8.11 13.84
N TRP A 207 -9.69 8.41 12.89
CA TRP A 207 -11.08 7.99 12.93
C TRP A 207 -11.34 6.98 11.82
N VAL A 208 -12.00 5.88 12.15
CA VAL A 208 -12.36 4.82 11.21
C VAL A 208 -13.81 4.45 11.40
N GLY A 209 -14.60 4.65 10.35
CA GLY A 209 -15.98 4.17 10.24
C GLY A 209 -16.04 2.99 9.26
N ARG A 210 -16.83 1.97 9.62
CA ARG A 210 -17.13 0.83 8.76
C ARG A 210 -18.63 0.59 8.73
N GLU A 211 -19.17 0.50 7.53
CA GLU A 211 -20.54 0.11 7.27
C GLU A 211 -20.57 -1.17 6.44
N VAL A 212 -21.23 -2.19 6.96
CA VAL A 212 -21.42 -3.49 6.31
C VAL A 212 -22.89 -3.64 5.99
N THR A 213 -23.21 -3.81 4.72
CA THR A 213 -24.60 -4.00 4.28
C THR A 213 -25.18 -5.27 4.91
N ASN A 214 -26.36 -5.12 5.56
CA ASN A 214 -27.08 -6.18 6.23
C ASN A 214 -26.38 -6.82 7.45
N SER A 215 -25.38 -6.16 8.04
CA SER A 215 -24.69 -6.62 9.25
C SER A 215 -24.94 -5.71 10.44
N VAL A 216 -24.77 -6.27 11.65
CA VAL A 216 -24.71 -5.52 12.90
C VAL A 216 -23.28 -5.09 13.26
N ASP A 217 -22.30 -5.41 12.42
CA ASP A 217 -20.88 -5.16 12.68
C ASP A 217 -20.40 -3.76 12.23
N ASN A 218 -21.35 -2.83 12.07
CA ASN A 218 -21.02 -1.43 11.81
C ASN A 218 -20.35 -0.82 13.05
N TYR A 219 -19.29 -0.04 12.82
CA TYR A 219 -18.63 0.65 13.93
C TYR A 219 -17.99 1.97 13.50
N ASP A 220 -17.92 2.88 14.48
CA ASP A 220 -17.10 4.09 14.43
C ASP A 220 -16.11 4.04 15.59
N LYS A 221 -14.83 4.20 15.30
CA LYS A 221 -13.78 4.16 16.31
C LYS A 221 -12.77 5.29 16.11
N PHE A 222 -12.34 5.83 17.23
CA PHE A 222 -11.26 6.81 17.28
C PHE A 222 -10.05 6.21 17.98
N TYR A 223 -8.90 6.41 17.38
CA TYR A 223 -7.62 5.90 17.87
C TYR A 223 -6.60 7.02 17.97
N VAL A 224 -5.66 6.86 18.90
CA VAL A 224 -4.53 7.75 19.08
C VAL A 224 -3.26 6.93 19.23
N SER A 225 -2.23 7.27 18.46
CA SER A 225 -0.92 6.65 18.59
C SER A 225 0.19 7.71 18.49
N PRO A 226 1.38 7.44 19.05
CA PRO A 226 2.51 8.34 18.94
C PRO A 226 3.06 8.41 17.50
N ASP A 227 3.66 9.54 17.14
CA ASP A 227 4.54 9.73 15.99
C ASP A 227 5.83 10.40 16.49
N VAL A 228 6.75 9.59 16.99
CA VAL A 228 8.02 10.05 17.55
C VAL A 228 9.20 9.43 16.82
N ASN A 229 10.08 10.26 16.33
CA ASN A 229 11.36 9.85 15.77
C ASN A 229 12.44 10.82 16.24
N VAL A 230 13.42 10.31 16.95
CA VAL A 230 14.55 11.08 17.49
C VAL A 230 15.84 10.42 17.02
N GLU A 231 16.69 11.18 16.36
CA GLU A 231 18.06 10.80 16.05
C GLU A 231 19.01 11.82 16.66
N TYR A 232 20.02 11.30 17.36
CA TYR A 232 21.12 12.09 17.90
C TYR A 232 22.41 11.66 17.20
N ILE A 233 22.98 12.60 16.44
CA ILE A 233 24.22 12.43 15.68
C ILE A 233 25.37 12.93 16.57
N PHE A 234 26.12 12.03 17.20
CA PHE A 234 27.20 12.41 18.08
C PHE A 234 28.60 12.32 17.45
N SER A 235 28.68 11.71 16.24
CA SER A 235 29.81 11.83 15.34
C SER A 235 29.39 11.42 13.93
N ASP A 236 30.24 11.66 12.94
CA ASP A 236 29.99 11.27 11.54
C ASP A 236 29.76 9.76 11.38
N SER A 237 30.25 8.95 12.33
CA SER A 237 30.19 7.50 12.30
C SER A 237 29.10 6.90 13.18
N TYR A 238 28.45 7.69 14.06
CA TYR A 238 27.53 7.14 15.05
C TYR A 238 26.27 7.99 15.22
N VAL A 239 25.13 7.34 15.12
CA VAL A 239 23.82 7.93 15.35
C VAL A 239 23.01 7.06 16.31
N PHE A 240 22.64 7.63 17.45
CA PHE A 240 21.68 7.01 18.35
C PHE A 240 20.26 7.39 17.89
N TYR A 241 19.33 6.40 17.89
CA TYR A 241 17.94 6.67 17.51
C TYR A 241 16.94 6.06 18.48
N ALA A 242 15.81 6.74 18.61
CA ALA A 242 14.62 6.29 19.31
C ALA A 242 13.39 6.55 18.45
N LYS A 243 12.51 5.55 18.32
CA LYS A 243 11.26 5.65 17.59
C LYS A 243 10.12 5.13 18.45
N ALA A 244 8.98 5.79 18.37
CA ALA A 244 7.71 5.28 18.86
C ALA A 244 6.63 5.71 17.87
N GLY A 245 5.95 4.74 17.29
CA GLY A 245 4.95 4.92 16.25
C GLY A 245 3.75 4.03 16.47
N GLY A 246 2.76 4.22 15.68
CA GLY A 246 1.56 3.42 15.61
C GLY A 246 0.75 3.84 14.39
N GLY A 247 -0.55 3.57 14.41
CA GLY A 247 -1.46 4.01 13.37
C GLY A 247 -2.19 2.86 12.67
N ARG A 248 -2.92 3.22 11.64
CA ARG A 248 -3.70 2.30 10.84
C ARG A 248 -2.80 1.42 9.99
N GLY A 249 -3.03 0.13 10.04
CA GLY A 249 -2.40 -0.87 9.17
C GLY A 249 -3.14 -1.05 7.84
N ILE A 250 -2.89 -2.20 7.20
CA ILE A 250 -3.53 -2.59 5.95
C ILE A 250 -5.04 -2.62 6.15
N SER A 251 -5.78 -1.96 5.27
CA SER A 251 -7.23 -1.85 5.33
C SER A 251 -7.89 -2.08 3.97
N SER A 252 -7.13 -2.53 2.96
CA SER A 252 -7.60 -2.69 1.59
C SER A 252 -7.12 -3.98 0.96
N PHE A 253 -7.93 -4.53 0.05
CA PHE A 253 -7.55 -5.65 -0.80
C PHE A 253 -6.45 -5.26 -1.78
N TYR A 254 -6.49 -4.04 -2.31
CA TYR A 254 -5.43 -3.51 -3.16
C TYR A 254 -4.05 -3.68 -2.53
N GLU A 255 -3.91 -3.30 -1.25
CA GLU A 255 -2.64 -3.42 -0.53
C GLU A 255 -2.32 -4.86 -0.14
N LEU A 256 -3.33 -5.60 0.34
CA LEU A 256 -3.17 -6.98 0.79
C LEU A 256 -2.77 -7.90 -0.36
N MET A 257 -3.44 -7.80 -1.51
CA MET A 257 -3.19 -8.66 -2.66
C MET A 257 -1.90 -8.30 -3.39
N ASP A 258 -1.39 -7.07 -3.28
CA ASP A 258 -0.05 -6.75 -3.81
C ASP A 258 1.05 -7.49 -3.04
N ILE A 259 0.89 -7.67 -1.72
CA ILE A 259 1.83 -8.35 -0.84
C ILE A 259 1.63 -9.88 -0.87
N ALA A 260 0.39 -10.34 -0.84
CA ALA A 260 0.02 -11.75 -0.68
C ALA A 260 -0.94 -12.22 -1.79
N PRO A 261 -0.46 -12.40 -3.03
CA PRO A 261 -1.29 -12.64 -4.21
C PRO A 261 -2.08 -13.96 -4.19
N TYR A 262 -1.68 -14.90 -3.35
CA TYR A 262 -2.32 -16.22 -3.22
C TYR A 262 -3.32 -16.30 -2.08
N LEU A 263 -3.53 -15.21 -1.36
CA LEU A 263 -4.49 -15.18 -0.27
C LEU A 263 -5.91 -15.22 -0.84
N VAL A 264 -6.71 -16.09 -0.27
CA VAL A 264 -8.15 -16.16 -0.51
C VAL A 264 -8.83 -15.60 0.72
N GLU A 265 -9.37 -14.42 0.61
CA GLU A 265 -9.99 -13.75 1.74
C GLU A 265 -11.35 -13.15 1.34
N HIS A 266 -12.28 -13.14 2.25
CA HIS A 266 -13.62 -12.61 2.03
C HIS A 266 -13.78 -11.16 2.48
N THR A 267 -12.99 -10.76 3.47
CA THR A 267 -13.07 -9.41 4.04
C THR A 267 -11.71 -8.95 4.54
N VAL A 268 -11.40 -7.67 4.35
CA VAL A 268 -10.26 -7.02 4.98
C VAL A 268 -10.78 -6.05 6.03
N ALA A 269 -10.55 -6.36 7.29
CA ALA A 269 -10.90 -5.46 8.39
C ALA A 269 -9.77 -4.47 8.65
N PRO A 270 -10.08 -3.20 8.92
CA PRO A 270 -9.08 -2.25 9.36
C PRO A 270 -8.34 -2.73 10.61
N THR A 271 -7.03 -2.72 10.53
CA THR A 271 -6.17 -3.04 11.67
C THR A 271 -5.55 -1.78 12.24
N TYR A 272 -5.29 -1.77 13.54
CA TYR A 272 -4.67 -0.62 14.20
C TYR A 272 -3.57 -1.07 15.15
N MET A 273 -2.39 -0.49 14.98
CA MET A 273 -1.25 -0.71 15.86
C MET A 273 -1.16 0.46 16.85
N THR A 274 -1.35 0.17 18.13
CA THR A 274 -1.35 1.20 19.16
C THR A 274 0.04 1.74 19.43
N LEU A 275 1.05 0.87 19.40
CA LEU A 275 2.45 1.24 19.66
C LEU A 275 3.41 0.25 19.01
N ASP A 276 4.36 0.80 18.26
CA ASP A 276 5.60 0.17 17.85
C ASP A 276 6.76 1.03 18.31
N ALA A 277 7.73 0.47 19.03
CA ALA A 277 8.84 1.24 19.59
C ALA A 277 10.19 0.55 19.32
N ALA A 278 11.18 1.34 18.99
CA ALA A 278 12.53 0.87 18.75
C ALA A 278 13.57 1.85 19.29
N LEU A 279 14.65 1.28 19.84
CA LEU A 279 15.85 2.01 20.22
C LEU A 279 17.06 1.35 19.53
N GLY A 280 18.04 2.15 19.11
CA GLY A 280 19.21 1.58 18.51
C GLY A 280 20.34 2.57 18.26
N LEU A 281 21.46 1.99 17.83
CA LEU A 281 22.67 2.69 17.40
C LEU A 281 22.99 2.30 15.96
N LYS A 282 23.10 3.29 15.08
CA LYS A 282 23.67 3.12 13.75
C LYS A 282 25.17 3.44 13.84
N ALA A 283 26.02 2.51 13.40
CA ALA A 283 27.46 2.71 13.34
C ALA A 283 27.91 2.49 11.89
N SER A 284 28.66 3.45 11.36
CA SER A 284 29.40 3.33 10.10
C SER A 284 30.88 3.45 10.45
N PRO A 285 31.54 2.35 10.87
CA PRO A 285 32.96 2.42 11.14
C PRO A 285 33.68 2.87 9.88
N ALA A 286 34.58 3.84 10.02
CA ALA A 286 35.46 4.23 8.93
C ALA A 286 36.36 3.02 8.56
N ASP A 287 36.53 2.80 7.27
CA ASP A 287 37.50 1.85 6.74
C ASP A 287 38.94 2.21 7.12
#